data_c10101a94f5f2c4e5da6d462e7602c72
#
_entry.id   c10101a94f5f2c4e5da6d462e7602c72
#
_cell.length_a   1.000
_cell.length_b   1.000
_cell.length_c   1.000
_cell.angle_alpha   90.00
_cell.angle_beta   90.00
_cell.angle_gamma   90.00
#
_symmetry.space_group_name_H-M   'P 1'
#
loop_
_entity.id
_entity.type
_entity.pdbx_description
1 polymer ?
#
loop_
_entity_poly.entity_id
_entity_poly.type
_entity_poly.pdbx_seq_one_letter_code
_entity_poly.pdbx_strand_id
1 'polypeptide(L)' 'MRVIVNGEAREIASERVDALLSELEYEGSNFAIAVNYDVLPKSRWAETALKPGDEIEIITPRQGG' A
#
# COMPACT_ATOMS: atom_id res chain seq x y z
N MET A 1 13.12 0.36 4.75
CA MET A 1 12.51 1.32 5.69
C MET A 1 11.32 0.69 6.37
N ARG A 2 10.91 1.26 7.47
CA ARG A 2 9.77 0.73 8.20
C ARG A 2 8.53 1.57 7.95
N VAL A 3 7.45 0.92 7.61
CA VAL A 3 6.15 1.56 7.43
C VAL A 3 5.12 0.76 8.22
N ILE A 4 3.90 1.29 8.28
CA ILE A 4 2.81 0.61 8.97
C ILE A 4 1.81 0.22 7.91
N VAL A 5 1.56 -1.08 7.79
CA VAL A 5 0.63 -1.60 6.78
C VAL A 5 -0.53 -2.26 7.51
N ASN A 6 -1.72 -1.70 7.32
CA ASN A 6 -2.93 -2.20 7.96
C ASN A 6 -2.74 -2.34 9.47
N GLY A 7 -2.10 -1.34 10.07
CA GLY A 7 -1.91 -1.31 11.50
C GLY A 7 -0.72 -2.09 12.02
N GLU A 8 0.07 -2.70 11.14
CA GLU A 8 1.22 -3.49 11.56
C GLU A 8 2.50 -2.89 11.01
N ALA A 9 3.49 -2.74 11.87
CA ALA A 9 4.80 -2.25 11.43
C ALA A 9 5.47 -3.32 10.58
N ARG A 10 6.02 -2.92 9.45
CA ARG A 10 6.69 -3.83 8.54
C ARG A 10 7.95 -3.18 8.00
N GLU A 11 8.98 -4.01 7.87
CA GLU A 11 10.20 -3.57 7.21
C GLU A 11 10.07 -3.87 5.73
N ILE A 12 10.26 -2.86 4.88
CA ILE A 12 10.09 -3.04 3.44
C ILE A 12 11.33 -2.56 2.72
N ALA A 13 11.54 -3.10 1.52
CA ALA A 13 12.63 -2.67 0.65
C ALA A 13 12.15 -1.67 -0.40
N SER A 14 10.85 -1.62 -0.64
CA SER A 14 10.29 -0.79 -1.70
C SER A 14 10.32 0.68 -1.33
N GLU A 15 10.34 1.55 -2.35
CA GLU A 15 10.33 2.98 -2.14
C GLU A 15 9.10 3.65 -2.73
N ARG A 16 8.27 2.90 -3.44
CA ARG A 16 7.05 3.42 -4.06
C ARG A 16 5.91 2.48 -3.80
N VAL A 17 4.70 3.03 -3.95
CA VAL A 17 3.51 2.26 -3.61
C VAL A 17 3.34 1.04 -4.50
N ASP A 18 3.56 1.19 -5.81
CA ASP A 18 3.40 0.05 -6.70
C ASP A 18 4.39 -1.06 -6.38
N ALA A 19 5.61 -0.70 -6.07
CA ALA A 19 6.62 -1.70 -5.71
C ALA A 19 6.28 -2.35 -4.38
N LEU A 20 5.73 -1.59 -3.44
CA LEU A 20 5.31 -2.15 -2.17
C LEU A 20 4.25 -3.22 -2.35
N LEU A 21 3.29 -2.97 -3.24
CA LEU A 21 2.23 -3.95 -3.47
C LEU A 21 2.80 -5.25 -4.01
N SER A 22 3.78 -5.16 -4.92
CA SER A 22 4.43 -6.36 -5.42
C SER A 22 5.21 -7.06 -4.33
N GLU A 23 5.91 -6.30 -3.50
CA GLU A 23 6.69 -6.89 -2.41
C GLU A 23 5.79 -7.65 -1.45
N LEU A 24 4.60 -7.14 -1.17
CA LEU A 24 3.66 -7.77 -0.27
C LEU A 24 2.75 -8.77 -0.98
N GLU A 25 2.99 -9.00 -2.27
CA GLU A 25 2.27 -10.01 -3.06
C GLU A 25 0.81 -9.67 -3.28
N TYR A 26 0.48 -8.41 -3.31
CA TYR A 26 -0.83 -7.98 -3.75
C TYR A 26 -0.82 -7.89 -5.27
N GLU A 27 -1.74 -8.57 -5.91
CA GLU A 27 -1.78 -8.62 -7.36
C GLU A 27 -3.07 -8.03 -7.90
N GLY A 28 -2.98 -7.48 -9.09
CA GLY A 28 -4.13 -6.93 -9.75
C GLY A 28 -4.44 -5.52 -9.27
N SER A 29 -5.68 -5.12 -9.43
CA SER A 29 -6.08 -3.78 -9.06
C SER A 29 -7.40 -3.78 -8.32
N ASN A 30 -7.76 -4.90 -7.75
CA ASN A 30 -9.06 -5.07 -7.13
C ASN A 30 -9.01 -4.73 -5.64
N PHE A 31 -8.36 -3.59 -5.34
CA PHE A 31 -8.28 -3.13 -3.96
C PHE A 31 -8.01 -1.64 -3.98
N ALA A 32 -8.21 -1.02 -2.84
CA ALA A 32 -7.97 0.41 -2.66
C ALA A 32 -6.80 0.62 -1.72
N ILE A 33 -6.09 1.72 -1.93
CA ILE A 33 -4.92 2.07 -1.13
C ILE A 33 -5.14 3.44 -0.53
N ALA A 34 -4.82 3.58 0.74
CA ALA A 34 -4.75 4.89 1.38
C ALA A 34 -3.37 5.02 2.00
N VAL A 35 -2.78 6.20 1.85
CA VAL A 35 -1.49 6.50 2.45
C VAL A 35 -1.70 7.69 3.37
N ASN A 36 -1.45 7.48 4.66
CA ASN A 36 -1.67 8.52 5.67
C ASN A 36 -3.08 9.07 5.59
N TYR A 37 -4.05 8.16 5.42
CA TYR A 37 -5.49 8.46 5.38
C TYR A 37 -5.96 9.14 4.10
N ASP A 38 -5.09 9.28 3.11
CA ASP A 38 -5.48 9.82 1.81
C ASP A 38 -5.62 8.68 0.81
N VAL A 39 -6.78 8.56 0.21
CA VAL A 39 -7.00 7.53 -0.81
C VAL A 39 -6.15 7.85 -2.02
N LEU A 40 -5.43 6.84 -2.49
CA LEU A 40 -4.49 7.01 -3.58
C LEU A 40 -5.02 6.29 -4.82
N PRO A 41 -5.36 7.02 -5.88
CA PRO A 41 -5.83 6.37 -7.10
C PRO A 41 -4.75 5.48 -7.70
N LYS A 42 -5.18 4.43 -8.36
CA LYS A 42 -4.24 3.49 -8.95
C LYS A 42 -3.28 4.19 -9.90
N SER A 43 -3.76 5.19 -10.62
CA SER A 43 -2.92 5.90 -11.59
C SER A 43 -1.76 6.62 -10.92
N ARG A 44 -1.79 6.78 -9.61
CA ARG A 44 -0.74 7.48 -8.89
C ARG A 44 0.19 6.53 -8.13
N TRP A 45 -0.06 5.24 -8.15
CA TRP A 45 0.74 4.32 -7.35
C TRP A 45 2.21 4.32 -7.75
N ALA A 46 2.48 4.33 -9.06
CA ALA A 46 3.86 4.21 -9.53
C ALA A 46 4.68 5.45 -9.25
N GLU A 47 4.03 6.58 -9.03
CA GLU A 47 4.75 7.83 -8.82
C GLU A 47 4.73 8.29 -7.37
N THR A 48 4.10 7.54 -6.48
CA THR A 48 3.99 7.94 -5.07
C THR A 48 5.12 7.32 -4.28
N ALA A 49 5.99 8.15 -3.75
CA ALA A 49 7.11 7.71 -2.94
C ALA A 49 6.66 7.48 -1.51
N LEU A 50 7.28 6.49 -0.88
CA LEU A 50 7.01 6.16 0.51
C LEU A 50 8.11 6.76 1.39
N LYS A 51 7.75 7.03 2.64
CA LYS A 51 8.68 7.55 3.62
C LYS A 51 8.59 6.69 4.88
N PRO A 52 9.67 6.63 5.66
CA PRO A 52 9.62 5.87 6.91
C PRO A 52 8.48 6.38 7.80
N GLY A 53 7.74 5.44 8.34
CA GLY A 53 6.64 5.78 9.23
C GLY A 53 5.32 6.02 8.54
N ASP A 54 5.27 5.97 7.21
CA ASP A 54 4.01 6.13 6.50
C ASP A 54 3.03 5.05 6.92
N GLU A 55 1.75 5.43 7.01
CA GLU A 55 0.69 4.49 7.31
C GLU A 55 -0.05 4.16 6.03
N ILE A 56 0.00 2.90 5.66
CA ILE A 56 -0.59 2.43 4.42
C ILE A 56 -1.73 1.50 4.76
N GLU A 57 -2.90 1.76 4.17
CA GLU A 57 -4.03 0.86 4.30
C GLU A 57 -4.37 0.26 2.95
N ILE A 58 -4.44 -1.05 2.92
CA ILE A 58 -4.80 -1.78 1.72
C ILE A 58 -6.12 -2.45 1.97
N ILE A 59 -7.14 -2.01 1.24
CA ILE A 59 -8.50 -2.47 1.45
C ILE A 59 -8.88 -3.35 0.29
N THR A 60 -9.06 -4.64 0.56
CA THR A 60 -9.46 -5.58 -0.48
C THR A 60 -10.93 -5.90 -0.31
N PRO A 61 -11.67 -6.01 -1.42
CA PRO A 61 -13.08 -6.38 -1.30
C PRO A 61 -13.20 -7.81 -0.82
N ARG A 62 -14.21 -8.04 0.00
CA ARG A 62 -14.48 -9.37 0.51
C ARG A 62 -15.34 -10.10 -0.50
N GLN A 63 -14.94 -11.28 -0.84
CA GLN A 63 -15.65 -12.08 -1.82
C GLN A 63 -16.69 -12.95 -1.14
N GLY A 64 -17.92 -12.77 -1.58
CA GLY A 64 -18.98 -13.62 -1.10
C GLY A 64 -19.16 -13.54 0.39
N GLY A 65 -18.80 -12.44 0.84
CA GLY A 65 -18.84 -12.29 2.28
C GLY A 65 -17.58 -12.79 2.81
#